data_60288a795da84acf0f64fbf5a812a99c
#
_entry.id   60288a795da84acf0f64fbf5a812a99c
#
_cell.length_a   1.000
_cell.length_b   1.000
_cell.length_c   1.000
_cell.angle_alpha   90.00
_cell.angle_beta   90.00
_cell.angle_gamma   90.00
#
_symmetry.space_group_name_H-M   'P 1'
#
loop_
_entity.id
_entity.type
_entity.pdbx_description
1 polymer ?
#
loop_
_entity_poly.entity_id
_entity_poly.type
_entity_poly.pdbx_seq_one_letter_code
_entity_poly.pdbx_strand_id
1 'polypeptide(L)'
;MRDLVGVSSLLQYHLELGRVGMVDGHLSRMSIAERREKLQAHINAWGDLQWSDCVHLFDTANAFTIHVAPGGILSIHWATEPKITFFQLPSNTRGITMRQWEHTFPFYPSACALDPYEDILVVLKYEG
;
A
#
# COMPACT_ATOMS: atom_id res chain seq x y z
N MET A 1 22.89 33.02 4.43
CA MET A 1 21.50 33.08 4.93
C MET A 1 20.55 32.15 4.17
N ARG A 2 20.74 31.90 2.87
CA ARG A 2 19.92 30.94 2.08
C ARG A 2 20.07 29.48 2.55
N ASP A 3 21.25 29.06 2.98
CA ASP A 3 21.51 27.66 3.35
C ASP A 3 20.83 27.21 4.66
N LEU A 4 20.67 28.13 5.62
CA LEU A 4 19.98 27.82 6.88
C LEU A 4 18.48 27.59 6.72
N VAL A 5 17.84 28.30 5.80
CA VAL A 5 16.41 28.11 5.48
C VAL A 5 16.19 26.76 4.79
N GLY A 6 17.09 26.36 3.89
CA GLY A 6 17.02 25.05 3.22
C GLY A 6 17.20 23.89 4.18
N VAL A 7 18.16 23.98 5.09
CA VAL A 7 18.40 22.95 6.13
C VAL A 7 17.21 22.87 7.09
N SER A 8 16.63 24.00 7.48
CA SER A 8 15.43 24.03 8.32
C SER A 8 14.22 23.38 7.64
N SER A 9 14.01 23.64 6.35
CA SER A 9 12.91 23.05 5.58
C SER A 9 13.05 21.54 5.41
N LEU A 10 14.28 21.04 5.20
CA LEU A 10 14.58 19.62 5.10
C LEU A 10 14.34 18.92 6.43
N LEU A 11 14.85 19.47 7.53
CA LEU A 11 14.63 18.93 8.86
C LEU A 11 13.14 18.87 9.21
N GLN A 12 12.41 19.92 8.90
CA GLN A 12 10.98 19.98 9.13
C GLN A 12 10.23 18.92 8.31
N TYR A 13 10.61 18.71 7.06
CA TYR A 13 10.04 17.66 6.22
C TYR A 13 10.28 16.27 6.81
N HIS A 14 11.49 15.95 7.27
CA HIS A 14 11.77 14.66 7.90
C HIS A 14 11.02 14.45 9.22
N LEU A 15 10.84 15.50 10.01
CA LEU A 15 10.02 15.43 11.23
C LEU A 15 8.54 15.17 10.90
N GLU A 16 8.00 15.80 9.86
CA GLU A 16 6.63 15.59 9.39
C GLU A 16 6.45 14.16 8.86
N LEU A 17 7.40 13.63 8.08
CA LEU A 17 7.39 12.22 7.63
C LEU A 17 7.38 11.25 8.82
N GLY A 18 8.26 11.45 9.79
CA GLY A 18 8.36 10.58 10.97
C GLY A 18 7.07 10.58 11.81
N ARG A 19 6.35 11.71 11.90
CA ARG A 19 5.07 11.80 12.61
C ARG A 19 3.97 10.94 12.01
N VAL A 20 3.98 10.76 10.70
CA VAL A 20 2.97 9.96 9.97
C VAL A 20 3.46 8.56 9.60
N GLY A 21 4.63 8.15 10.10
CA GLY A 21 5.20 6.83 9.84
C GLY A 21 5.60 6.60 8.38
N MET A 22 5.90 7.67 7.65
CA MET A 22 6.34 7.60 6.26
C MET A 22 7.85 7.73 6.14
N VAL A 23 8.41 7.16 5.08
CA VAL A 23 9.82 7.25 4.70
C VAL A 23 9.91 8.02 3.39
N ASP A 24 10.95 8.87 3.26
CA ASP A 24 11.19 9.58 2.00
C ASP A 24 11.52 8.60 0.87
N GLY A 25 10.83 8.75 -0.26
CA GLY A 25 11.10 7.93 -1.45
C GLY A 25 12.43 8.30 -2.08
N HIS A 26 13.17 7.29 -2.57
CA HIS A 26 14.41 7.51 -3.27
C HIS A 26 14.21 8.26 -4.58
N LEU A 27 15.08 9.25 -4.85
CA LEU A 27 15.30 9.88 -6.17
C LEU A 27 14.09 10.59 -6.80
N SER A 28 13.26 11.25 -6.02
CA SER A 28 12.29 12.18 -6.57
C SER A 28 13.00 13.45 -7.10
N ARG A 29 12.67 13.85 -8.33
CA ARG A 29 13.11 15.15 -8.90
C ARG A 29 12.39 16.35 -8.28
N MET A 30 11.47 16.12 -7.35
CA MET A 30 10.69 17.16 -6.67
C MET A 30 11.54 17.89 -5.65
N SER A 31 11.35 19.19 -5.56
CA SER A 31 11.92 20.03 -4.50
C SER A 31 11.34 19.62 -3.12
N ILE A 32 12.03 19.99 -2.04
CA ILE A 32 11.55 19.77 -0.66
C ILE A 32 10.19 20.45 -0.43
N ALA A 33 9.97 21.62 -1.02
CA ALA A 33 8.71 22.33 -0.91
C ALA A 33 7.54 21.54 -1.52
N GLU A 34 7.72 21.01 -2.74
CA GLU A 34 6.72 20.16 -3.41
C GLU A 34 6.46 18.87 -2.65
N ARG A 35 7.50 18.24 -2.07
CA ARG A 35 7.35 17.03 -1.23
C ARG A 35 6.54 17.33 0.03
N ARG A 36 6.80 18.46 0.69
CA ARG A 36 6.03 18.88 1.87
C ARG A 36 4.58 19.18 1.53
N GLU A 37 4.31 19.83 0.43
CA GLU A 37 2.95 20.10 -0.03
C GLU A 37 2.17 18.80 -0.26
N LYS A 38 2.79 17.83 -0.94
CA LYS A 38 2.18 16.49 -1.13
C LYS A 38 1.96 15.74 0.18
N LEU A 39 2.93 15.80 1.10
CA LEU A 39 2.79 15.18 2.41
C LEU A 39 1.64 15.80 3.20
N GLN A 40 1.54 17.13 3.21
CA GLN A 40 0.47 17.83 3.90
C GLN A 40 -0.91 17.54 3.28
N ALA A 41 -1.00 17.50 1.95
CA ALA A 41 -2.23 17.11 1.26
C ALA A 41 -2.65 15.67 1.63
N HIS A 42 -1.69 14.74 1.73
CA HIS A 42 -1.95 13.37 2.17
C HIS A 42 -2.44 13.31 3.63
N ILE A 43 -1.78 14.03 4.53
CA ILE A 43 -2.17 14.10 5.95
C ILE A 43 -3.60 14.65 6.09
N ASN A 44 -3.91 15.71 5.39
CA ASN A 44 -5.23 16.33 5.42
C ASN A 44 -6.30 15.38 4.86
N ALA A 45 -6.04 14.74 3.73
CA ALA A 45 -6.96 13.79 3.12
C ALA A 45 -7.30 12.61 4.07
N TRP A 46 -6.31 12.10 4.80
CA TRP A 46 -6.53 11.08 5.82
C TRP A 46 -7.27 11.61 7.06
N GLY A 47 -6.93 12.81 7.51
CA GLY A 47 -7.58 13.46 8.65
C GLY A 47 -9.07 13.72 8.40
N ASP A 48 -9.41 14.12 7.20
CA ASP A 48 -10.78 14.45 6.79
C ASP A 48 -11.50 13.26 6.13
N LEU A 49 -10.85 12.08 6.03
CA LEU A 49 -11.36 10.90 5.30
C LEU A 49 -11.80 11.24 3.86
N GLN A 50 -11.04 12.11 3.20
CA GLN A 50 -11.28 12.48 1.81
C GLN A 50 -10.63 11.44 0.90
N TRP A 51 -11.46 10.72 0.14
CA TRP A 51 -11.01 9.82 -0.93
C TRP A 51 -11.22 10.45 -2.29
N SER A 52 -10.27 10.22 -3.18
CA SER A 52 -10.33 10.74 -4.56
C SER A 52 -11.10 9.83 -5.50
N ASP A 53 -11.23 8.56 -5.15
CA ASP A 53 -11.87 7.57 -6.00
C ASP A 53 -12.37 6.36 -5.21
N CYS A 54 -13.35 5.65 -5.76
CA CYS A 54 -13.88 4.40 -5.23
C CYS A 54 -13.86 3.37 -6.36
N VAL A 55 -13.09 2.30 -6.18
CA VAL A 55 -12.95 1.25 -7.18
C VAL A 55 -13.60 -0.04 -6.66
N HIS A 56 -14.52 -0.60 -7.44
CA HIS A 56 -15.05 -1.94 -7.20
C HIS A 56 -13.99 -2.96 -7.67
N LEU A 57 -13.47 -3.79 -6.77
CA LEU A 57 -12.42 -4.74 -7.08
C LEU A 57 -12.97 -6.12 -7.46
N PHE A 58 -14.00 -6.59 -6.77
CA PHE A 58 -14.56 -7.93 -6.94
C PHE A 58 -15.89 -8.09 -6.20
N ASP A 59 -16.64 -9.14 -6.56
CA ASP A 59 -17.84 -9.53 -5.84
C ASP A 59 -17.49 -10.46 -4.68
N THR A 60 -17.96 -10.15 -3.49
CA THR A 60 -17.63 -10.90 -2.25
C THR A 60 -18.35 -12.24 -2.12
N ALA A 61 -19.30 -12.55 -3.00
CA ALA A 61 -20.15 -13.73 -2.90
C ALA A 61 -19.38 -15.07 -2.79
N ASN A 62 -18.19 -15.14 -3.38
CA ASN A 62 -17.34 -16.34 -3.39
C ASN A 62 -15.98 -16.13 -2.69
N ALA A 63 -15.76 -14.99 -2.08
CA ALA A 63 -14.54 -14.73 -1.32
C ALA A 63 -14.62 -15.41 0.05
N PHE A 64 -13.65 -16.26 0.37
CA PHE A 64 -13.56 -16.91 1.67
C PHE A 64 -12.87 -16.03 2.71
N THR A 65 -11.76 -15.43 2.33
CA THR A 65 -10.96 -14.58 3.22
C THR A 65 -10.28 -13.47 2.44
N ILE A 66 -10.23 -12.30 3.06
CA ILE A 66 -9.56 -11.11 2.53
C ILE A 66 -8.49 -10.70 3.52
N HIS A 67 -7.26 -10.52 3.05
CA HIS A 67 -6.15 -10.01 3.84
C HIS A 67 -5.58 -8.75 3.23
N VAL A 68 -5.16 -7.82 4.10
CA VAL A 68 -4.45 -6.61 3.71
C VAL A 68 -3.02 -6.71 4.19
N ALA A 69 -2.08 -6.60 3.28
CA ALA A 69 -0.66 -6.58 3.57
C ALA A 69 -0.09 -5.15 3.50
N PRO A 70 1.08 -4.92 4.12
CA PRO A 70 1.81 -3.66 3.97
C PRO A 70 2.02 -3.28 2.50
N GLY A 71 2.20 -1.98 2.23
CA GLY A 71 2.39 -1.49 0.86
C GLY A 71 1.11 -1.33 0.04
N GLY A 72 -0.08 -1.64 0.62
CA GLY A 72 -1.36 -1.53 -0.07
C GLY A 72 -1.65 -2.72 -0.97
N ILE A 73 -1.24 -3.91 -0.56
CA ILE A 73 -1.56 -5.17 -1.24
C ILE A 73 -2.76 -5.81 -0.54
N LEU A 74 -3.77 -6.16 -1.33
CA LEU A 74 -4.93 -6.92 -0.91
C LEU A 74 -4.83 -8.32 -1.50
N SER A 75 -5.04 -9.36 -0.72
CA SER A 75 -5.15 -10.73 -1.19
C SER A 75 -6.52 -11.32 -0.88
N ILE A 76 -7.07 -12.05 -1.85
CA ILE A 76 -8.39 -12.67 -1.76
C ILE A 76 -8.24 -14.17 -1.99
N HIS A 77 -8.73 -14.94 -1.02
CA HIS A 77 -8.87 -16.39 -1.14
C HIS A 77 -10.28 -16.71 -1.62
N TRP A 78 -10.35 -17.59 -2.62
CA TRP A 78 -11.63 -18.03 -3.16
C TRP A 78 -12.07 -19.35 -2.53
N ALA A 79 -13.34 -19.43 -2.17
CA ALA A 79 -13.90 -20.65 -1.56
C ALA A 79 -14.00 -21.82 -2.56
N THR A 80 -14.19 -21.49 -3.83
CA THR A 80 -14.50 -22.46 -4.90
C THR A 80 -13.32 -22.76 -5.81
N GLU A 81 -12.21 -22.05 -5.65
CA GLU A 81 -11.04 -22.14 -6.54
C GLU A 81 -9.75 -22.22 -5.72
N PRO A 82 -8.80 -23.12 -6.09
CA PRO A 82 -7.52 -23.24 -5.40
C PRO A 82 -6.56 -22.12 -5.84
N LYS A 83 -6.99 -20.87 -5.71
CA LYS A 83 -6.22 -19.69 -6.10
C LYS A 83 -6.29 -18.57 -5.09
N ILE A 84 -5.30 -17.69 -5.15
CA ILE A 84 -5.30 -16.40 -4.46
C ILE A 84 -5.17 -15.32 -5.52
N THR A 85 -6.05 -14.34 -5.47
CA THR A 85 -5.96 -13.13 -6.29
C THR A 85 -5.37 -11.99 -5.46
N PHE A 86 -4.39 -11.31 -6.00
CA PHE A 86 -3.72 -10.18 -5.36
C PHE A 86 -4.04 -8.89 -6.12
N PHE A 87 -4.25 -7.83 -5.37
CA PHE A 87 -4.43 -6.47 -5.89
C PHE A 87 -3.41 -5.54 -5.26
N GLN A 88 -2.62 -4.86 -6.07
CA GLN A 88 -1.90 -3.67 -5.65
C GLN A 88 -2.87 -2.50 -5.71
N LEU A 89 -3.21 -1.94 -4.56
CA LEU A 89 -4.13 -0.80 -4.50
C LEU A 89 -3.44 0.46 -5.05
N PRO A 90 -4.16 1.29 -5.82
CA PRO A 90 -3.60 2.51 -6.38
C PRO A 90 -3.28 3.51 -5.27
N SER A 91 -2.28 4.35 -5.50
CA SER A 91 -1.94 5.46 -4.62
C SER A 91 -1.46 6.65 -5.44
N ASN A 92 -2.27 7.68 -5.53
CA ASN A 92 -1.93 8.89 -6.28
C ASN A 92 -0.72 9.62 -5.69
N THR A 93 -0.61 9.65 -4.35
CA THR A 93 0.51 10.29 -3.65
C THR A 93 1.84 9.58 -3.88
N ARG A 94 1.82 8.25 -4.05
CA ARG A 94 3.01 7.43 -4.31
C ARG A 94 3.22 7.10 -5.78
N GLY A 95 2.32 7.52 -6.67
CA GLY A 95 2.37 7.21 -8.10
C GLY A 95 2.20 5.71 -8.40
N ILE A 96 1.48 4.99 -7.54
CA ILE A 96 1.24 3.55 -7.71
C ILE A 96 -0.05 3.38 -8.50
N THR A 97 0.04 2.66 -9.62
CA THR A 97 -1.11 2.25 -10.41
C THR A 97 -1.66 0.92 -9.89
N MET A 98 -2.96 0.73 -10.06
CA MET A 98 -3.59 -0.55 -9.73
C MET A 98 -3.00 -1.68 -10.57
N ARG A 99 -2.71 -2.82 -9.92
CA ARG A 99 -2.32 -4.07 -10.57
C ARG A 99 -3.09 -5.22 -9.96
N GLN A 100 -3.34 -6.25 -10.79
CA GLN A 100 -3.96 -7.50 -10.35
C GLN A 100 -3.14 -8.65 -10.90
N TRP A 101 -2.95 -9.69 -10.09
CA TRP A 101 -2.37 -10.96 -10.51
C TRP A 101 -2.96 -12.12 -9.72
N GLU A 102 -2.83 -13.32 -10.21
CA GLU A 102 -3.36 -14.53 -9.59
C GLU A 102 -2.28 -15.60 -9.49
N HIS A 103 -2.40 -16.42 -8.45
CA HIS A 103 -1.60 -17.62 -8.30
C HIS A 103 -2.50 -18.80 -7.97
N THR A 104 -2.39 -19.88 -8.76
CA THR A 104 -3.13 -21.12 -8.56
C THR A 104 -2.25 -22.12 -7.85
N PHE A 105 -2.81 -22.81 -6.83
CA PHE A 105 -2.12 -23.81 -6.02
C PHE A 105 -2.65 -25.22 -6.34
N PRO A 106 -1.85 -26.27 -6.11
CA PRO A 106 -2.33 -27.65 -6.23
C PRO A 106 -3.22 -28.08 -5.05
N PHE A 107 -3.59 -27.15 -4.17
CA PHE A 107 -4.44 -27.34 -2.99
C PHE A 107 -5.27 -26.08 -2.74
N TYR A 108 -6.31 -26.19 -1.94
CA TYR A 108 -7.10 -25.05 -1.48
C TYR A 108 -6.36 -24.30 -0.36
N PRO A 109 -5.96 -23.06 -0.54
CA PRO A 109 -5.35 -22.25 0.50
C PRO A 109 -6.32 -21.99 1.64
N SER A 110 -5.90 -22.21 2.89
CA SER A 110 -6.71 -21.90 4.07
C SER A 110 -6.37 -20.55 4.69
N ALA A 111 -5.12 -20.13 4.57
CA ALA A 111 -4.64 -18.82 4.99
C ALA A 111 -3.40 -18.42 4.21
N CYS A 112 -3.12 -17.13 4.13
CA CYS A 112 -1.83 -16.64 3.66
C CYS A 112 -1.34 -15.45 4.50
N ALA A 113 -0.04 -15.26 4.48
CA ALA A 113 0.62 -14.06 4.95
C ALA A 113 1.59 -13.58 3.87
N LEU A 114 1.61 -12.30 3.63
CA LEU A 114 2.46 -11.67 2.61
C LEU A 114 3.32 -10.60 3.27
N ASP A 115 4.62 -10.71 3.08
CA ASP A 115 5.57 -9.63 3.35
C ASP A 115 6.18 -9.14 2.02
N PRO A 116 5.68 -8.03 1.48
CA PRO A 116 6.16 -7.51 0.20
C PRO A 116 7.54 -6.83 0.28
N TYR A 117 8.08 -6.60 1.49
CA TYR A 117 9.42 -6.03 1.66
C TYR A 117 10.51 -7.09 1.58
N GLU A 118 10.19 -8.30 2.03
CA GLU A 118 11.10 -9.45 2.00
C GLU A 118 10.79 -10.42 0.85
N ASP A 119 9.83 -10.08 -0.03
CA ASP A 119 9.36 -10.93 -1.12
C ASP A 119 8.91 -12.34 -0.66
N ILE A 120 8.29 -12.41 0.52
CA ILE A 120 7.86 -13.66 1.13
C ILE A 120 6.34 -13.79 1.06
N LEU A 121 5.87 -14.92 0.52
CA LEU A 121 4.49 -15.38 0.60
C LEU A 121 4.44 -16.71 1.33
N VAL A 122 3.75 -16.76 2.46
CA VAL A 122 3.46 -18.00 3.19
C VAL A 122 2.02 -18.38 2.93
N VAL A 123 1.80 -19.62 2.49
CA VAL A 123 0.47 -20.16 2.23
C VAL A 123 0.28 -21.42 3.06
N LEU A 124 -0.81 -21.49 3.81
CA LEU A 124 -1.16 -22.64 4.61
C LEU A 124 -2.20 -23.50 3.89
N LYS A 125 -1.99 -24.81 3.94
CA LYS A 125 -2.94 -25.84 3.55
C LYS A 125 -3.54 -26.43 4.82
N TYR A 126 -4.85 -26.52 4.89
CA TYR A 126 -5.51 -27.31 5.93
C TYR A 126 -5.52 -28.78 5.49
N GLU A 127 -4.92 -29.62 6.29
CA GLU A 127 -5.06 -31.09 6.19
C GLU A 127 -6.05 -31.51 7.26
N GLY A 128 -7.31 -31.72 6.82
CA GLY A 128 -8.38 -32.24 7.67
C GLY A 128 -8.19 -33.71 8.01
#